data_1380e80a99cf77dd614c5c6a3112df3a
#
_entry.id   1380e80a99cf77dd614c5c6a3112df3a
#
_cell.length_a   1.000
_cell.length_b   1.000
_cell.length_c   1.000
_cell.angle_alpha   90.00
_cell.angle_beta   90.00
_cell.angle_gamma   90.00
#
_symmetry.space_group_name_H-M   'P 1'
#
loop_
_entity.id
_entity.type
_entity.pdbx_description
1 polymer ?
#
loop_
_entity_poly.entity_id
_entity_poly.type
_entity_poly.pdbx_seq_one_letter_code
_entity_poly.pdbx_strand_id
1 'polypeptide(L)'
;MTPGVSEAALAALSARLGLPLAFDDDACSVMVGDQPFSIRRDGTGDRLVVSALVADDLPDAPSRKLVEDLLNLGFGLMHDGLPAVARDPETGFLAAFAIFAGDRLVAPEFPDAFEKFAAFAQRLADRLAAERDASPSEPSPESDDTHHDMLSSGFVHV
;
A
#
# COMPACT_ATOMS: atom_id res chain seq x y z
N MET A 1 22.70 1.59 -29.80
CA MET A 1 22.20 0.57 -28.87
C MET A 1 20.71 0.76 -28.76
N THR A 2 19.93 -0.24 -29.02
CA THR A 2 18.47 -0.17 -28.88
C THR A 2 18.14 -0.23 -27.38
N PRO A 3 17.36 0.72 -26.83
CA PRO A 3 16.96 0.65 -25.43
C PRO A 3 16.18 -0.64 -25.17
N GLY A 4 16.36 -1.23 -23.98
CA GLY A 4 15.59 -2.39 -23.57
C GLY A 4 14.09 -2.06 -23.45
N VAL A 5 13.23 -3.08 -23.42
CA VAL A 5 11.78 -2.90 -23.38
C VAL A 5 11.35 -2.08 -22.15
N SER A 6 11.95 -2.36 -21.00
CA SER A 6 11.68 -1.61 -19.74
C SER A 6 12.14 -0.16 -19.82
N GLU A 7 13.26 0.12 -20.48
CA GLU A 7 13.75 1.49 -20.68
C GLU A 7 12.83 2.28 -21.62
N ALA A 8 12.36 1.64 -22.68
CA ALA A 8 11.39 2.26 -23.60
C ALA A 8 10.04 2.54 -22.91
N ALA A 9 9.58 1.62 -22.07
CA ALA A 9 8.36 1.80 -21.27
C ALA A 9 8.51 2.97 -20.29
N LEU A 10 9.65 3.06 -19.59
CA LEU A 10 9.93 4.16 -18.67
C LEU A 10 10.04 5.50 -19.40
N ALA A 11 10.67 5.52 -20.58
CA ALA A 11 10.77 6.72 -21.41
C ALA A 11 9.38 7.20 -21.89
N ALA A 12 8.50 6.29 -22.26
CA ALA A 12 7.12 6.62 -22.63
C ALA A 12 6.32 7.19 -21.44
N LEU A 13 6.51 6.63 -20.24
CA LEU A 13 5.92 7.16 -19.02
C LEU A 13 6.49 8.54 -18.66
N SER A 14 7.80 8.70 -18.77
CA SER A 14 8.49 9.99 -18.59
C SER A 14 7.89 11.09 -19.47
N ALA A 15 7.69 10.78 -20.75
CA ALA A 15 7.05 11.70 -21.69
C ALA A 15 5.60 12.02 -21.32
N ARG A 16 4.82 11.03 -20.86
CA ARG A 16 3.43 11.20 -20.46
C ARG A 16 3.29 12.08 -19.22
N LEU A 17 4.15 11.88 -18.23
CA LEU A 17 4.11 12.64 -16.97
C LEU A 17 4.82 14.00 -17.06
N GLY A 18 5.61 14.23 -18.11
CA GLY A 18 6.44 15.44 -18.24
C GLY A 18 7.57 15.51 -17.20
N LEU A 19 8.02 14.37 -16.69
CA LEU A 19 9.06 14.24 -15.67
C LEU A 19 10.24 13.43 -16.19
N PRO A 20 11.49 13.82 -15.89
CA PRO A 20 12.64 13.02 -16.26
C PRO A 20 12.72 11.77 -15.38
N LEU A 21 12.42 10.60 -15.94
CA LEU A 21 12.50 9.32 -15.25
C LEU A 21 13.68 8.51 -15.81
N ALA A 22 14.46 7.93 -14.92
CA ALA A 22 15.56 7.04 -15.24
C ALA A 22 15.70 5.97 -14.16
N PHE A 23 16.18 4.79 -14.56
CA PHE A 23 16.54 3.77 -13.57
C PHE A 23 17.87 4.12 -12.92
N ASP A 24 17.91 3.96 -11.61
CA ASP A 24 19.09 3.94 -10.77
C ASP A 24 19.11 2.56 -10.08
N ASP A 25 20.14 1.75 -10.36
CA ASP A 25 20.23 0.36 -9.87
C ASP A 25 18.92 -0.46 -10.05
N ASP A 26 18.37 -0.46 -11.25
CA ASP A 26 17.15 -1.17 -11.62
C ASP A 26 15.85 -0.64 -10.97
N ALA A 27 15.89 0.50 -10.30
CA ALA A 27 14.73 1.14 -9.71
C ALA A 27 14.57 2.60 -10.16
N CYS A 28 13.33 3.05 -10.22
CA CYS A 28 12.99 4.45 -10.44
C CYS A 28 11.88 4.82 -9.45
N SER A 29 12.01 5.96 -8.79
CA SER A 29 10.98 6.50 -7.92
C SER A 29 10.31 7.69 -8.59
N VAL A 30 8.99 7.76 -8.48
CA VAL A 30 8.18 8.85 -9.02
C VAL A 30 7.10 9.26 -8.03
N MET A 31 6.88 10.57 -7.90
CA MET A 31 5.77 11.12 -7.12
C MET A 31 4.60 11.42 -8.04
N VAL A 32 3.41 10.93 -7.68
CA VAL A 32 2.15 11.28 -8.35
C VAL A 32 1.22 11.88 -7.29
N GLY A 33 1.00 13.18 -7.36
CA GLY A 33 0.43 13.90 -6.23
C GLY A 33 1.34 13.80 -5.00
N ASP A 34 0.78 13.37 -3.88
CA ASP A 34 1.52 13.20 -2.62
C ASP A 34 1.96 11.75 -2.38
N GLN A 35 1.72 10.86 -3.34
CA GLN A 35 2.01 9.44 -3.19
C GLN A 35 3.27 9.03 -3.94
N PRO A 36 4.25 8.38 -3.26
CA PRO A 36 5.43 7.83 -3.89
C PRO A 36 5.13 6.48 -4.54
N PHE A 37 5.67 6.29 -5.75
CA PHE A 37 5.67 5.04 -6.47
C PHE A 37 7.10 4.58 -6.72
N SER A 38 7.31 3.28 -6.68
CA SER A 38 8.55 2.64 -7.08
C SER A 38 8.31 1.80 -8.34
N ILE A 39 9.12 1.98 -9.35
CA ILE A 39 9.13 1.20 -10.58
C ILE A 39 10.43 0.44 -10.60
N ARG A 40 10.37 -0.87 -10.57
CA ARG A 40 11.58 -1.73 -10.59
C ARG A 40 11.53 -2.64 -11.80
N ARG A 41 12.67 -2.78 -12.47
CA ARG A 41 12.84 -3.79 -13.50
C ARG A 41 13.41 -5.08 -12.89
N ASP A 42 13.04 -6.23 -13.43
CA ASP A 42 13.70 -7.47 -13.08
C ASP A 42 15.08 -7.57 -13.77
N GLY A 43 15.88 -8.55 -13.34
CA GLY A 43 17.23 -8.74 -13.85
C GLY A 43 17.33 -9.04 -15.36
N THR A 44 16.23 -9.39 -16.02
CA THR A 44 16.14 -9.63 -17.47
C THR A 44 15.73 -8.38 -18.23
N GLY A 45 15.11 -7.40 -17.55
CA GLY A 45 14.56 -6.18 -18.16
C GLY A 45 13.25 -6.39 -18.93
N ASP A 46 12.65 -7.58 -18.84
CA ASP A 46 11.41 -7.93 -19.54
C ASP A 46 10.16 -7.72 -18.72
N ARG A 47 10.33 -7.31 -17.46
CA ARG A 47 9.24 -7.01 -16.51
C ARG A 47 9.49 -5.73 -15.76
N LEU A 48 8.40 -5.03 -15.48
CA LEU A 48 8.36 -3.94 -14.53
C LEU A 48 7.40 -4.30 -13.38
N VAL A 49 7.86 -4.07 -12.17
CA VAL A 49 7.03 -4.11 -10.95
C VAL A 49 6.82 -2.67 -10.51
N VAL A 50 5.57 -2.23 -10.51
CA VAL A 50 5.18 -0.92 -9.99
C VAL A 50 4.56 -1.13 -8.62
N SER A 51 5.02 -0.40 -7.62
CA SER A 51 4.49 -0.49 -6.27
C SER A 51 4.25 0.88 -5.65
N ALA A 52 3.31 0.96 -4.73
CA ALA A 52 3.01 2.14 -3.95
C ALA A 52 2.71 1.75 -2.50
N LEU A 53 3.25 2.49 -1.55
CA LEU A 53 2.87 2.37 -0.15
C LEU A 53 1.47 2.96 0.02
N VAL A 54 0.52 2.16 0.51
CA VAL A 54 -0.89 2.60 0.67
C VAL A 54 -1.30 2.80 2.12
N ALA A 55 -0.61 2.17 3.07
CA ALA A 55 -0.79 2.41 4.50
C ALA A 55 0.39 1.89 5.31
N ASP A 56 0.62 2.48 6.46
CA ASP A 56 1.68 2.04 7.39
C ASP A 56 1.31 0.75 8.12
N ASP A 57 0.03 0.47 8.28
CA ASP A 57 -0.50 -0.80 8.80
C ASP A 57 -2.00 -0.93 8.46
N LEU A 58 -2.56 -2.11 8.72
CA LEU A 58 -4.01 -2.33 8.71
C LEU A 58 -4.68 -1.54 9.84
N PRO A 59 -5.95 -1.12 9.67
CA PRO A 59 -6.76 -0.66 10.80
C PRO A 59 -6.83 -1.74 11.88
N ASP A 60 -6.88 -1.34 13.17
CA ASP A 60 -6.93 -2.27 14.31
C ASP A 60 -8.16 -3.19 14.27
N ALA A 61 -9.29 -2.67 13.79
CA ALA A 61 -10.54 -3.40 13.62
C ALA A 61 -11.07 -3.22 12.18
N PRO A 62 -10.44 -3.86 11.19
CA PRO A 62 -10.85 -3.71 9.80
C PRO A 62 -12.25 -4.28 9.57
N SER A 63 -13.06 -3.61 8.77
CA SER A 63 -14.36 -4.13 8.37
C SER A 63 -14.21 -5.45 7.60
N ARG A 64 -15.17 -6.35 7.76
CA ARG A 64 -15.19 -7.60 7.00
C ARG A 64 -15.08 -7.35 5.49
N LYS A 65 -15.79 -6.33 5.01
CA LYS A 65 -15.76 -5.95 3.59
C LYS A 65 -14.35 -5.52 3.15
N LEU A 66 -13.61 -4.75 3.96
CA LEU A 66 -12.23 -4.39 3.64
C LEU A 66 -11.35 -5.63 3.54
N VAL A 67 -11.44 -6.53 4.52
CA VAL A 67 -10.65 -7.78 4.52
C VAL A 67 -10.96 -8.62 3.27
N GLU A 68 -12.23 -8.81 2.95
CA GLU A 68 -12.65 -9.55 1.76
C GLU A 68 -12.12 -8.90 0.47
N ASP A 69 -12.19 -7.58 0.35
CA ASP A 69 -11.68 -6.85 -0.81
C ASP A 69 -10.16 -6.96 -0.94
N LEU A 70 -9.40 -6.86 0.17
CA LEU A 70 -7.95 -7.04 0.17
C LEU A 70 -7.54 -8.46 -0.23
N LEU A 71 -8.24 -9.48 0.28
CA LEU A 71 -7.99 -10.87 -0.10
C LEU A 71 -8.29 -11.11 -1.60
N ASN A 72 -9.37 -10.54 -2.11
CA ASN A 72 -9.71 -10.64 -3.53
C ASN A 72 -8.66 -9.99 -4.43
N LEU A 73 -8.04 -8.91 -4.00
CA LEU A 73 -6.94 -8.27 -4.74
C LEU A 73 -5.69 -9.16 -4.83
N GLY A 74 -5.50 -10.11 -3.90
CA GLY A 74 -4.42 -11.09 -3.97
C GLY A 74 -4.44 -11.92 -5.26
N PHE A 75 -5.61 -12.17 -5.84
CA PHE A 75 -5.72 -12.85 -7.12
C PHE A 75 -5.20 -12.03 -8.30
N GLY A 76 -5.02 -10.73 -8.15
CA GLY A 76 -4.41 -9.87 -9.17
C GLY A 76 -3.00 -10.31 -9.58
N LEU A 77 -2.27 -10.98 -8.67
CA LEU A 77 -0.95 -11.57 -8.96
C LEU A 77 -0.95 -12.60 -10.09
N MET A 78 -2.08 -13.24 -10.34
CA MET A 78 -2.22 -14.27 -11.38
C MET A 78 -2.39 -13.68 -12.77
N HIS A 79 -2.54 -12.37 -12.88
CA HIS A 79 -2.82 -11.68 -14.13
C HIS A 79 -1.92 -10.45 -14.29
N ASP A 80 -1.24 -10.35 -15.43
CA ASP A 80 -0.40 -9.20 -15.75
C ASP A 80 -1.21 -7.90 -15.74
N GLY A 81 -0.63 -6.89 -15.09
CA GLY A 81 -1.20 -5.55 -15.04
C GLY A 81 -2.38 -5.36 -14.09
N LEU A 82 -2.86 -6.42 -13.41
CA LEU A 82 -3.85 -6.26 -12.35
C LEU A 82 -3.18 -5.97 -11.00
N PRO A 83 -3.73 -5.03 -10.22
CA PRO A 83 -3.16 -4.70 -8.93
C PRO A 83 -3.39 -5.82 -7.91
N ALA A 84 -2.39 -5.99 -7.06
CA ALA A 84 -2.44 -6.83 -5.87
C ALA A 84 -2.01 -6.02 -4.65
N VAL A 85 -2.25 -6.55 -3.47
CA VAL A 85 -1.86 -5.93 -2.20
C VAL A 85 -1.09 -6.94 -1.37
N ALA A 86 -0.01 -6.49 -0.77
CA ALA A 86 0.78 -7.27 0.17
C ALA A 86 1.04 -6.46 1.44
N ARG A 87 1.18 -7.17 2.55
CA ARG A 87 1.63 -6.62 3.82
C ARG A 87 3.05 -7.10 4.10
N ASP A 88 3.93 -6.18 4.40
CA ASP A 88 5.26 -6.53 4.89
C ASP A 88 5.13 -7.07 6.33
N PRO A 89 5.53 -8.31 6.60
CA PRO A 89 5.41 -8.91 7.93
C PRO A 89 6.33 -8.27 8.96
N GLU A 90 7.42 -7.63 8.54
CA GLU A 90 8.40 -7.02 9.45
C GLU A 90 7.98 -5.60 9.87
N THR A 91 7.50 -4.81 8.93
CA THR A 91 7.15 -3.40 9.16
C THR A 91 5.65 -3.17 9.38
N GLY A 92 4.82 -4.09 8.92
CA GLY A 92 3.35 -3.91 8.89
C GLY A 92 2.85 -3.16 7.66
N PHE A 93 3.71 -2.53 6.90
CA PHE A 93 3.35 -1.70 5.77
C PHE A 93 2.53 -2.46 4.72
N LEU A 94 1.50 -1.78 4.22
CA LEU A 94 0.68 -2.25 3.11
C LEU A 94 1.14 -1.58 1.82
N ALA A 95 1.47 -2.39 0.83
CA ALA A 95 1.82 -1.94 -0.50
C ALA A 95 0.85 -2.50 -1.54
N ALA A 96 0.36 -1.63 -2.41
CA ALA A 96 -0.25 -2.05 -3.67
C ALA A 96 0.86 -2.24 -4.70
N PHE A 97 0.73 -3.22 -5.58
CA PHE A 97 1.67 -3.42 -6.67
C PHE A 97 1.00 -4.07 -7.87
N ALA A 98 1.62 -3.90 -9.03
CA ALA A 98 1.24 -4.56 -10.27
C ALA A 98 2.49 -4.95 -11.04
N ILE A 99 2.41 -6.06 -11.78
CA ILE A 99 3.49 -6.58 -12.61
C ILE A 99 3.08 -6.39 -14.06
N PHE A 100 3.98 -5.83 -14.87
CA PHE A 100 3.79 -5.60 -16.28
C PHE A 100 4.87 -6.33 -17.08
N ALA A 101 4.47 -7.09 -18.09
CA ALA A 101 5.35 -7.83 -18.96
C ALA A 101 4.82 -7.85 -20.39
N GLY A 102 5.67 -8.19 -21.36
CA GLY A 102 5.28 -8.36 -22.74
C GLY A 102 4.61 -7.13 -23.34
N ASP A 103 3.45 -7.32 -23.95
CA ASP A 103 2.68 -6.26 -24.64
C ASP A 103 2.27 -5.12 -23.70
N ARG A 104 2.19 -5.38 -22.40
CA ARG A 104 1.88 -4.37 -21.38
C ARG A 104 3.00 -3.34 -21.16
N LEU A 105 4.19 -3.61 -21.65
CA LEU A 105 5.32 -2.67 -21.58
C LEU A 105 5.43 -1.78 -22.83
N VAL A 106 4.66 -2.06 -23.87
CA VAL A 106 4.69 -1.28 -25.11
C VAL A 106 3.86 -0.01 -24.96
N ALA A 107 4.38 1.12 -25.46
CA ALA A 107 3.61 2.36 -25.48
C ALA A 107 2.47 2.27 -26.52
N PRO A 108 1.26 2.80 -26.24
CA PRO A 108 0.88 3.60 -25.05
C PRO A 108 0.39 2.77 -23.84
N GLU A 109 0.43 1.46 -23.91
CA GLU A 109 -0.19 0.54 -22.92
C GLU A 109 0.36 0.77 -21.50
N PHE A 110 1.68 0.85 -21.33
CA PHE A 110 2.29 0.99 -20.03
C PHE A 110 1.95 2.32 -19.34
N PRO A 111 2.07 3.49 -19.97
CA PRO A 111 1.64 4.76 -19.38
C PRO A 111 0.16 4.76 -18.98
N ASP A 112 -0.72 4.24 -19.81
CA ASP A 112 -2.16 4.16 -19.53
C ASP A 112 -2.45 3.22 -18.33
N ALA A 113 -1.76 2.08 -18.27
CA ALA A 113 -1.87 1.13 -17.18
C ALA A 113 -1.30 1.68 -15.87
N PHE A 114 -0.19 2.43 -15.94
CA PHE A 114 0.38 3.11 -14.79
C PHE A 114 -0.59 4.14 -14.20
N GLU A 115 -1.22 4.98 -15.03
CA GLU A 115 -2.21 5.96 -14.56
C GLU A 115 -3.40 5.29 -13.86
N LYS A 116 -3.89 4.17 -14.41
CA LYS A 116 -4.95 3.36 -13.78
C LYS A 116 -4.52 2.77 -12.44
N PHE A 117 -3.29 2.26 -12.38
CA PHE A 117 -2.70 1.74 -11.15
C PHE A 117 -2.52 2.84 -10.10
N ALA A 118 -2.02 4.01 -10.49
CA ALA A 118 -1.86 5.15 -9.59
C ALA A 118 -3.20 5.60 -8.99
N ALA A 119 -4.24 5.70 -9.82
CA ALA A 119 -5.59 6.02 -9.35
C ALA A 119 -6.16 4.93 -8.42
N PHE A 120 -5.88 3.66 -8.68
CA PHE A 120 -6.25 2.57 -7.79
C PHE A 120 -5.55 2.66 -6.44
N ALA A 121 -4.22 2.84 -6.43
CA ALA A 121 -3.43 2.94 -5.21
C ALA A 121 -3.88 4.12 -4.33
N GLN A 122 -4.18 5.27 -4.94
CA GLN A 122 -4.70 6.44 -4.24
C GLN A 122 -6.05 6.14 -3.58
N ARG A 123 -7.01 5.58 -4.33
CA ARG A 123 -8.32 5.23 -3.76
C ARG A 123 -8.23 4.21 -2.63
N LEU A 124 -7.29 3.26 -2.72
CA LEU A 124 -7.07 2.29 -1.67
C LEU A 124 -6.48 2.95 -0.42
N ALA A 125 -5.49 3.82 -0.59
CA ALA A 125 -4.91 4.59 0.52
C ALA A 125 -5.96 5.45 1.23
N ASP A 126 -6.80 6.17 0.48
CA ASP A 126 -7.89 6.99 1.03
C ASP A 126 -8.90 6.14 1.81
N ARG A 127 -9.24 4.96 1.29
CA ARG A 127 -10.14 4.04 1.97
C ARG A 127 -9.57 3.48 3.27
N LEU A 128 -8.30 3.08 3.27
CA LEU A 128 -7.62 2.58 4.47
C LEU A 128 -7.51 3.68 5.53
N ALA A 129 -7.21 4.92 5.14
CA ALA A 129 -7.19 6.06 6.03
C ALA A 129 -8.58 6.33 6.63
N ALA A 130 -9.64 6.30 5.82
CA ALA A 130 -11.02 6.51 6.28
C ALA A 130 -11.47 5.42 7.30
N GLU A 131 -11.11 4.15 7.07
CA GLU A 131 -11.43 3.08 8.03
C GLU A 131 -10.64 3.21 9.33
N ARG A 132 -9.39 3.67 9.28
CA ARG A 132 -8.58 3.93 10.47
C ARG A 132 -9.21 5.05 11.32
N ASP A 133 -9.65 6.12 10.69
CA ASP A 133 -10.27 7.26 11.37
C ASP A 133 -11.65 6.92 11.94
N ALA A 134 -12.37 5.98 11.34
CA ALA A 134 -13.67 5.51 11.80
C ALA A 134 -13.60 4.47 12.93
N SER A 135 -12.42 3.88 13.19
CA SER A 135 -12.22 2.96 14.31
C SER A 135 -12.36 3.73 15.64
N PRO A 136 -13.27 3.35 16.55
CA PRO A 136 -13.38 4.03 17.84
C PRO A 136 -12.07 3.86 18.59
N SER A 137 -11.45 4.97 18.97
CA SER A 137 -10.39 4.97 19.97
C SER A 137 -10.95 4.29 21.22
N GLU A 138 -10.42 3.16 21.64
CA GLU A 138 -10.75 2.59 22.93
C GLU A 138 -10.51 3.67 23.98
N PRO A 139 -11.50 3.98 24.84
CA PRO A 139 -11.24 4.89 25.94
C PRO A 139 -10.14 4.24 26.78
N SER A 140 -9.06 4.96 27.00
CA SER A 140 -8.04 4.57 27.95
C SER A 140 -8.74 4.19 29.25
N PRO A 141 -8.42 3.05 29.87
CA PRO A 141 -9.00 2.73 31.17
C PRO A 141 -8.60 3.87 32.11
N GLU A 142 -9.57 4.70 32.46
CA GLU A 142 -9.43 5.63 33.57
C GLU A 142 -9.03 4.78 34.78
N SER A 143 -7.88 5.10 35.30
CA SER A 143 -7.42 4.60 36.59
C SER A 143 -8.43 5.07 37.60
N ASP A 144 -9.38 4.19 37.90
CA ASP A 144 -10.29 4.38 39.00
C ASP A 144 -9.51 4.10 40.30
N ASP A 145 -8.81 5.14 40.73
CA ASP A 145 -8.15 5.20 42.03
C ASP A 145 -9.22 5.39 43.09
N THR A 146 -10.05 4.38 43.24
CA THR A 146 -10.99 4.33 44.34
C THR A 146 -10.23 3.89 45.57
N HIS A 147 -9.70 4.86 46.27
CA HIS A 147 -9.33 4.77 47.68
C HIS A 147 -10.54 4.25 48.47
N HIS A 148 -10.62 2.96 48.67
CA HIS A 148 -11.47 2.40 49.69
C HIS A 148 -10.70 2.34 51.01
N ASP A 149 -10.77 3.45 51.71
CA ASP A 149 -10.52 3.55 53.15
C ASP A 149 -11.59 2.73 53.87
N MET A 150 -11.35 1.47 54.20
CA MET A 150 -12.15 0.67 55.06
C MET A 150 -11.55 0.68 56.46
N LEU A 151 -12.04 1.64 57.21
CA LEU A 151 -11.93 1.69 58.63
C LEU A 151 -12.31 0.37 59.26
N SER A 152 -11.36 -0.12 60.01
CA SER A 152 -11.46 -1.00 61.13
C SER A 152 -12.77 -0.82 61.92
N SER A 153 -13.46 -1.91 62.11
CA SER A 153 -14.34 -2.03 63.28
C SER A 153 -14.28 -3.45 63.81
N GLY A 154 -13.51 -3.60 64.87
CA GLY A 154 -13.47 -4.83 65.63
C GLY A 154 -14.79 -5.07 66.38
N PHE A 155 -15.10 -6.33 66.57
CA PHE A 155 -15.90 -6.78 67.71
C PHE A 155 -15.46 -8.17 68.17
N VAL A 156 -14.94 -8.18 69.38
CA VAL A 156 -14.78 -9.32 70.28
C VAL A 156 -16.15 -9.69 70.86
N HIS A 157 -16.46 -10.98 71.04
CA HIS A 157 -17.14 -11.64 72.18
C HIS A 157 -17.65 -13.01 71.73
N VAL A 158 -17.42 -14.02 72.34
CA VAL A 158 -17.21 -14.73 73.60
C VAL A 158 -16.97 -16.19 73.23
#